data_c8f4fdd3937ddf8c8815a22759e1d86f
#
_entry.id   c8f4fdd3937ddf8c8815a22759e1d86f
#
_cell.length_a   1.000
_cell.length_b   1.000
_cell.length_c   1.000
_cell.angle_alpha   90.00
_cell.angle_beta   90.00
_cell.angle_gamma   90.00
#
_symmetry.space_group_name_H-M   'P 1'
#
loop_
_entity.id
_entity.type
_entity.pdbx_description
1 polymer ?
#
loop_
_entity_poly.entity_id
_entity_poly.type
_entity_poly.pdbx_seq_one_letter_code
_entity_poly.pdbx_strand_id
1 'polypeptide(L)'
;MRKKKRKKHTKIITKIVLFSGILIGGGIGIVTIMNCNVPEKRLMEYMKYIEKGEYEQMYAMLDQKKSSMNSKEEFIERNSKIYEGIEMSDLSITDITVKRQENGNAAVSYTTNMQTAAGNVEFTNDAVFSHDWTGYHLIWQDQLIFPELSATDKVQVTSEEAKRGDILDRNGRQLA
;
A
#
# COMPACT_ATOMS: atom_id res chain seq x y z
N MET A 1 -50.65 30.09 -22.90
CA MET A 1 -49.23 30.51 -22.78
C MET A 1 -48.42 29.89 -21.64
N ARG A 2 -48.94 29.13 -20.69
CA ARG A 2 -48.20 28.54 -19.52
C ARG A 2 -47.35 27.28 -19.85
N LYS A 3 -47.66 26.49 -20.86
CA LYS A 3 -46.94 25.26 -21.22
C LYS A 3 -45.52 25.47 -21.82
N LYS A 4 -45.28 26.59 -22.48
CA LYS A 4 -43.97 26.87 -23.13
C LYS A 4 -42.87 27.26 -22.16
N LYS A 5 -43.21 27.92 -21.02
CA LYS A 5 -42.22 28.30 -19.98
C LYS A 5 -41.70 27.10 -19.18
N ARG A 6 -42.55 26.11 -18.89
CA ARG A 6 -42.14 24.90 -18.15
C ARG A 6 -41.12 24.05 -18.92
N LYS A 7 -41.28 23.88 -20.22
CA LYS A 7 -40.32 23.12 -21.07
C LYS A 7 -38.93 23.78 -21.15
N LYS A 8 -38.87 25.12 -21.06
CA LYS A 8 -37.59 25.85 -21.12
C LYS A 8 -36.78 25.70 -19.83
N HIS A 9 -37.43 25.71 -18.66
CA HIS A 9 -36.79 25.49 -17.35
C HIS A 9 -36.29 24.04 -17.20
N THR A 10 -37.08 23.06 -17.62
CA THR A 10 -36.67 21.65 -17.56
C THR A 10 -35.43 21.38 -18.43
N LYS A 11 -35.35 21.96 -19.62
CA LYS A 11 -34.16 21.84 -20.49
C LYS A 11 -32.92 22.52 -19.93
N ILE A 12 -33.07 23.64 -19.22
CA ILE A 12 -31.97 24.34 -18.55
C ILE A 12 -31.46 23.55 -17.36
N ILE A 13 -32.36 23.01 -16.54
CA ILE A 13 -31.99 22.17 -15.37
C ILE A 13 -31.28 20.89 -15.83
N THR A 14 -31.79 20.23 -16.90
CA THR A 14 -31.12 19.03 -17.45
C THR A 14 -29.74 19.34 -18.01
N LYS A 15 -29.52 20.49 -18.62
CA LYS A 15 -28.19 20.91 -19.08
C LYS A 15 -27.24 21.26 -17.95
N ILE A 16 -27.74 21.87 -16.87
CA ILE A 16 -26.92 22.20 -15.68
C ILE A 16 -26.52 20.92 -14.93
N VAL A 17 -27.43 19.95 -14.80
CA VAL A 17 -27.12 18.65 -14.14
C VAL A 17 -26.11 17.84 -14.96
N LEU A 18 -26.22 17.84 -16.31
CA LEU A 18 -25.23 17.19 -17.18
C LEU A 18 -23.86 17.88 -17.12
N PHE A 19 -23.83 19.21 -17.04
CA PHE A 19 -22.55 19.96 -16.97
C PHE A 19 -21.88 19.83 -15.61
N SER A 20 -22.64 19.74 -14.51
CA SER A 20 -22.09 19.48 -13.18
C SER A 20 -21.56 18.05 -13.03
N GLY A 21 -22.20 17.07 -13.67
CA GLY A 21 -21.72 15.69 -13.70
C GLY A 21 -20.36 15.52 -14.41
N ILE A 22 -20.15 16.27 -15.49
CA ILE A 22 -18.86 16.27 -16.23
C ILE A 22 -17.75 16.92 -15.39
N LEU A 23 -18.04 17.99 -14.63
CA LEU A 23 -17.05 18.64 -13.76
C LEU A 23 -16.62 17.75 -12.58
N ILE A 24 -17.54 16.99 -11.99
CA ILE A 24 -17.22 16.07 -10.89
C ILE A 24 -16.44 14.87 -11.42
N GLY A 25 -16.86 14.28 -12.54
CA GLY A 25 -16.14 13.17 -13.18
C GLY A 25 -14.76 13.57 -13.71
N GLY A 26 -14.63 14.77 -14.27
CA GLY A 26 -13.36 15.32 -14.73
C GLY A 26 -12.39 15.61 -13.57
N GLY A 27 -12.89 16.11 -12.44
CA GLY A 27 -12.06 16.41 -11.26
C GLY A 27 -11.45 15.16 -10.63
N ILE A 28 -12.21 14.10 -10.48
CA ILE A 28 -11.72 12.81 -9.94
C ILE A 28 -10.69 12.20 -10.90
N GLY A 29 -10.95 12.22 -12.21
CA GLY A 29 -10.02 11.71 -13.20
C GLY A 29 -8.68 12.47 -13.21
N ILE A 30 -8.69 13.80 -13.11
CA ILE A 30 -7.48 14.62 -13.06
C ILE A 30 -6.67 14.35 -11.79
N VAL A 31 -7.31 14.23 -10.63
CA VAL A 31 -6.62 13.91 -9.36
C VAL A 31 -5.96 12.53 -9.44
N THR A 32 -6.62 11.54 -9.99
CA THR A 32 -6.06 10.20 -10.17
C THR A 32 -4.84 10.21 -11.10
N ILE A 33 -4.94 10.90 -12.24
CA ILE A 33 -3.80 11.04 -13.18
C ILE A 33 -2.64 11.79 -12.55
N MET A 34 -2.89 12.85 -11.79
CA MET A 34 -1.82 13.59 -11.08
C MET A 34 -1.10 12.73 -10.05
N ASN A 35 -1.81 11.84 -9.34
CA ASN A 35 -1.20 10.94 -8.38
C ASN A 35 -0.32 9.86 -9.05
N CYS A 36 -0.73 9.35 -10.20
CA CYS A 36 0.05 8.36 -10.96
C CYS A 36 1.38 8.90 -11.50
N ASN A 37 1.54 10.22 -11.61
CA ASN A 37 2.77 10.87 -12.11
C ASN A 37 3.76 11.25 -11.01
N VAL A 38 3.53 10.84 -9.76
CA VAL A 38 4.39 11.16 -8.60
C VAL A 38 4.71 9.86 -7.87
N PRO A 39 5.94 9.30 -7.99
CA PRO A 39 6.27 7.98 -7.45
C PRO A 39 6.09 7.88 -5.94
N GLU A 40 6.42 8.92 -5.17
CA GLU A 40 6.20 8.96 -3.72
C GLU A 40 4.71 8.88 -3.34
N LYS A 41 3.82 9.49 -4.11
CA LYS A 41 2.37 9.36 -3.89
C LYS A 41 1.84 7.97 -4.24
N ARG A 42 2.40 7.36 -5.29
CA ARG A 42 2.09 5.97 -5.63
C ARG A 42 2.54 5.00 -4.54
N LEU A 43 3.73 5.24 -3.95
CA LEU A 43 4.19 4.46 -2.80
C LEU A 43 3.26 4.60 -1.60
N MET A 44 2.88 5.82 -1.23
CA MET A 44 1.93 6.06 -0.13
C MET A 44 0.57 5.39 -0.36
N GLU A 45 0.07 5.40 -1.60
CA GLU A 45 -1.17 4.72 -1.97
C GLU A 45 -1.05 3.19 -1.84
N TYR A 46 0.08 2.63 -2.27
CA TYR A 46 0.39 1.21 -2.11
C TYR A 46 0.44 0.80 -0.63
N MET A 47 1.13 1.56 0.23
CA MET A 47 1.18 1.31 1.68
C MET A 47 -0.20 1.37 2.34
N LYS A 48 -1.04 2.31 1.91
CA LYS A 48 -2.43 2.40 2.38
C LYS A 48 -3.27 1.17 2.00
N TYR A 49 -3.02 0.56 0.84
CA TYR A 49 -3.69 -0.69 0.47
C TYR A 49 -3.19 -1.87 1.30
N ILE A 50 -1.89 -1.93 1.64
CA ILE A 50 -1.36 -2.92 2.60
C ILE A 50 -2.08 -2.79 3.94
N GLU A 51 -2.12 -1.59 4.53
CA GLU A 51 -2.75 -1.31 5.82
C GLU A 51 -4.23 -1.75 5.87
N LYS A 52 -4.93 -1.65 4.74
CA LYS A 52 -6.34 -2.02 4.62
C LYS A 52 -6.58 -3.48 4.22
N GLY A 53 -5.55 -4.25 3.89
CA GLY A 53 -5.68 -5.58 3.32
C GLY A 53 -6.30 -5.60 1.91
N GLU A 54 -6.20 -4.48 1.17
CA GLU A 54 -6.76 -4.32 -0.18
C GLU A 54 -5.76 -4.85 -1.24
N TYR A 55 -5.40 -6.14 -1.16
CA TYR A 55 -4.34 -6.77 -1.97
C TYR A 55 -4.63 -6.77 -3.48
N GLU A 56 -5.90 -6.77 -3.88
CA GLU A 56 -6.28 -6.64 -5.29
C GLU A 56 -5.92 -5.27 -5.86
N GLN A 57 -6.12 -4.21 -5.08
CA GLN A 57 -5.77 -2.85 -5.45
C GLN A 57 -4.25 -2.68 -5.51
N MET A 58 -3.51 -3.33 -4.60
CA MET A 58 -2.04 -3.38 -4.67
C MET A 58 -1.59 -4.00 -6.00
N TYR A 59 -2.15 -5.16 -6.39
CA TYR A 59 -1.82 -5.83 -7.64
C TYR A 59 -2.11 -4.95 -8.88
N ALA A 60 -3.21 -4.20 -8.86
CA ALA A 60 -3.57 -3.30 -9.96
C ALA A 60 -2.58 -2.13 -10.15
N MET A 61 -1.74 -1.83 -9.16
CA MET A 61 -0.72 -0.79 -9.24
C MET A 61 0.61 -1.26 -9.85
N LEU A 62 0.77 -2.56 -10.10
CA LEU A 62 2.04 -3.16 -10.51
C LEU A 62 2.31 -3.01 -12.01
N ASP A 63 3.59 -2.93 -12.35
CA ASP A 63 4.08 -3.30 -13.67
C ASP A 63 4.16 -4.84 -13.72
N GLN A 64 3.09 -5.46 -14.18
CA GLN A 64 2.96 -6.92 -14.20
C GLN A 64 3.99 -7.63 -15.08
N LYS A 65 4.59 -6.91 -16.06
CA LYS A 65 5.61 -7.46 -16.95
C LYS A 65 6.99 -7.51 -16.32
N LYS A 66 7.26 -6.63 -15.35
CA LYS A 66 8.57 -6.48 -14.70
C LYS A 66 8.58 -6.98 -13.26
N SER A 67 7.42 -7.22 -12.67
CA SER A 67 7.29 -7.76 -11.32
C SER A 67 7.66 -9.24 -11.27
N SER A 68 8.19 -9.69 -10.13
CA SER A 68 8.66 -11.08 -9.93
C SER A 68 7.54 -12.10 -9.76
N MET A 69 6.30 -11.65 -9.56
CA MET A 69 5.13 -12.52 -9.36
C MET A 69 4.44 -12.86 -10.68
N ASN A 70 4.07 -14.14 -10.85
CA ASN A 70 3.54 -14.66 -12.10
C ASN A 70 2.02 -14.53 -12.24
N SER A 71 1.27 -14.51 -11.12
CA SER A 71 -0.19 -14.40 -11.14
C SER A 71 -0.72 -13.47 -10.05
N LYS A 72 -1.96 -12.98 -10.26
CA LYS A 72 -2.69 -12.16 -9.28
C LYS A 72 -2.97 -12.95 -8.01
N GLU A 73 -3.39 -14.20 -8.16
CA GLU A 73 -3.76 -15.08 -7.07
C GLU A 73 -2.55 -15.36 -6.17
N GLU A 74 -1.40 -15.65 -6.76
CA GLU A 74 -0.15 -15.89 -6.06
C GLU A 74 0.32 -14.64 -5.29
N PHE A 75 0.23 -13.47 -5.92
CA PHE A 75 0.54 -12.19 -5.28
C PHE A 75 -0.35 -11.93 -4.05
N ILE A 76 -1.67 -12.08 -4.20
CA ILE A 76 -2.63 -11.85 -3.11
C ILE A 76 -2.38 -12.85 -1.98
N GLU A 77 -2.25 -14.14 -2.29
CA GLU A 77 -2.01 -15.18 -1.30
C GLU A 77 -0.72 -14.94 -0.50
N ARG A 78 0.36 -14.57 -1.18
CA ARG A 78 1.64 -14.32 -0.52
C ARG A 78 1.60 -13.10 0.40
N ASN A 79 1.07 -11.97 -0.09
CA ASN A 79 1.00 -10.75 0.72
C ASN A 79 0.04 -10.92 1.90
N SER A 80 -1.16 -11.49 1.70
CA SER A 80 -2.11 -11.72 2.79
C SER A 80 -1.54 -12.66 3.86
N LYS A 81 -0.95 -13.79 3.46
CA LYS A 81 -0.35 -14.75 4.40
C LYS A 81 0.75 -14.12 5.26
N ILE A 82 1.56 -13.23 4.69
CA ILE A 82 2.65 -12.59 5.43
C ILE A 82 2.09 -11.51 6.36
N TYR A 83 1.37 -10.51 5.83
CA TYR A 83 0.89 -9.38 6.63
C TYR A 83 -0.13 -9.80 7.70
N GLU A 84 -1.04 -10.72 7.40
CA GLU A 84 -1.99 -11.28 8.38
C GLU A 84 -1.28 -12.21 9.36
N GLY A 85 -0.32 -13.03 8.89
CA GLY A 85 0.43 -13.96 9.72
C GLY A 85 1.32 -13.30 10.77
N ILE A 86 1.81 -12.08 10.51
CA ILE A 86 2.55 -11.27 11.48
C ILE A 86 1.65 -10.34 12.29
N GLU A 87 0.33 -10.37 12.08
CA GLU A 87 -0.64 -9.48 12.74
C GLU A 87 -0.26 -7.99 12.55
N MET A 88 0.09 -7.60 11.31
CA MET A 88 0.55 -6.26 10.99
C MET A 88 -0.51 -5.21 11.27
N SER A 89 -0.12 -4.12 11.91
CA SER A 89 -0.91 -2.91 12.15
C SER A 89 -0.03 -1.66 12.14
N ASP A 90 -0.65 -0.48 12.19
CA ASP A 90 0.02 0.83 12.31
C ASP A 90 1.20 1.02 11.33
N LEU A 91 0.96 0.63 10.05
CA LEU A 91 1.95 0.77 8.99
C LEU A 91 2.15 2.25 8.62
N SER A 92 3.39 2.71 8.68
CA SER A 92 3.78 4.05 8.26
C SER A 92 5.13 4.05 7.54
N ILE A 93 5.36 5.06 6.70
CA ILE A 93 6.64 5.27 6.03
C ILE A 93 7.16 6.68 6.26
N THR A 94 8.48 6.79 6.43
CA THR A 94 9.21 8.05 6.64
C THR A 94 10.44 8.12 5.72
N ASP A 95 11.18 9.20 5.78
CA ASP A 95 12.49 9.40 5.10
C ASP A 95 12.47 9.11 3.60
N ILE A 96 11.37 9.49 2.93
CA ILE A 96 11.16 9.20 1.52
C ILE A 96 12.15 10.00 0.66
N THR A 97 12.97 9.30 -0.12
CA THR A 97 13.91 9.87 -1.08
C THR A 97 13.68 9.30 -2.46
N VAL A 98 13.54 10.15 -3.48
CA VAL A 98 13.27 9.75 -4.87
C VAL A 98 14.47 10.04 -5.76
N LYS A 99 14.93 9.02 -6.49
CA LYS A 99 15.93 9.12 -7.56
C LYS A 99 15.27 8.78 -8.89
N ARG A 100 15.12 9.79 -9.77
CA ARG A 100 14.61 9.58 -11.13
C ARG A 100 15.77 9.18 -12.05
N GLN A 101 15.49 8.24 -12.95
CA GLN A 101 16.43 7.72 -13.93
C GLN A 101 16.18 8.36 -15.30
N GLU A 102 17.18 8.34 -16.18
CA GLU A 102 17.10 8.91 -17.54
C GLU A 102 16.03 8.22 -18.41
N ASN A 103 15.75 6.95 -18.16
CA ASN A 103 14.69 6.17 -18.84
C ASN A 103 13.26 6.48 -18.34
N GLY A 104 13.10 7.47 -17.44
CA GLY A 104 11.83 7.86 -16.86
C GLY A 104 11.42 7.06 -15.61
N ASN A 105 12.08 5.94 -15.31
CA ASN A 105 11.82 5.17 -14.10
C ASN A 105 12.22 5.95 -12.83
N ALA A 106 11.76 5.49 -11.67
CA ALA A 106 12.14 6.06 -10.38
C ALA A 106 12.45 4.98 -9.35
N ALA A 107 13.49 5.21 -8.55
CA ALA A 107 13.73 4.45 -7.33
C ALA A 107 13.36 5.33 -6.13
N VAL A 108 12.63 4.76 -5.19
CA VAL A 108 12.16 5.43 -3.97
C VAL A 108 12.67 4.66 -2.77
N SER A 109 13.60 5.27 -2.02
CA SER A 109 14.07 4.75 -0.74
C SER A 109 13.22 5.33 0.38
N TYR A 110 12.86 4.51 1.38
CA TYR A 110 12.00 4.91 2.49
C TYR A 110 12.24 4.04 3.72
N THR A 111 11.90 4.55 4.90
CA THR A 111 11.90 3.79 6.15
C THR A 111 10.48 3.33 6.44
N THR A 112 10.30 2.04 6.64
CA THR A 112 9.02 1.41 7.04
C THR A 112 9.01 1.23 8.54
N ASN A 113 7.90 1.60 9.18
CA ASN A 113 7.57 1.30 10.56
C ASN A 113 6.23 0.57 10.60
N MET A 114 6.17 -0.57 11.30
CA MET A 114 4.92 -1.31 11.50
C MET A 114 4.90 -2.01 12.86
N GLN A 115 3.72 -2.14 13.43
CA GLN A 115 3.49 -2.97 14.60
C GLN A 115 3.19 -4.40 14.14
N THR A 116 3.78 -5.39 14.81
CA THR A 116 3.55 -6.81 14.55
C THR A 116 3.31 -7.58 15.86
N ALA A 117 2.92 -8.85 15.78
CA ALA A 117 2.82 -9.72 16.95
C ALA A 117 4.15 -9.86 17.72
N ALA A 118 5.30 -9.65 17.06
CA ALA A 118 6.63 -9.64 17.67
C ALA A 118 7.05 -8.26 18.21
N GLY A 119 6.21 -7.24 18.10
CA GLY A 119 6.48 -5.85 18.48
C GLY A 119 6.69 -4.93 17.29
N ASN A 120 7.22 -3.73 17.56
CA ASN A 120 7.49 -2.75 16.52
C ASN A 120 8.70 -3.16 15.68
N VAL A 121 8.56 -3.08 14.36
CA VAL A 121 9.61 -3.40 13.38
C VAL A 121 9.88 -2.18 12.52
N GLU A 122 11.14 -1.81 12.40
CA GLU A 122 11.61 -0.70 11.56
C GLU A 122 12.72 -1.17 10.62
N PHE A 123 12.62 -0.80 9.35
CA PHE A 123 13.67 -1.08 8.34
C PHE A 123 13.60 -0.12 7.17
N THR A 124 14.73 0.08 6.51
CA THR A 124 14.80 0.84 5.24
C THR A 124 14.53 -0.09 4.07
N ASN A 125 13.77 0.40 3.09
CA ASN A 125 13.41 -0.35 1.91
C ASN A 125 13.52 0.52 0.64
N ASP A 126 13.58 -0.14 -0.51
CA ASP A 126 13.63 0.49 -1.83
C ASP A 126 12.49 -0.03 -2.71
N ALA A 127 11.73 0.89 -3.29
CA ALA A 127 10.71 0.60 -4.29
C ALA A 127 11.14 1.12 -5.66
N VAL A 128 11.02 0.30 -6.69
CA VAL A 128 11.32 0.69 -8.07
C VAL A 128 10.03 0.84 -8.85
N PHE A 129 9.88 1.95 -9.52
CA PHE A 129 8.74 2.26 -10.37
C PHE A 129 9.17 2.35 -11.83
N SER A 130 8.49 1.65 -12.72
CA SER A 130 8.53 1.93 -14.14
C SER A 130 7.57 3.07 -14.48
N HIS A 131 7.86 3.79 -15.57
CA HIS A 131 7.03 4.89 -16.04
C HIS A 131 6.60 4.67 -17.48
N ASP A 132 5.32 4.90 -17.75
CA ASP A 132 4.75 4.91 -19.08
C ASP A 132 3.76 6.09 -19.26
N TRP A 133 2.98 6.10 -20.34
CA TRP A 133 2.01 7.16 -20.62
C TRP A 133 0.84 7.25 -19.63
N THR A 134 0.61 6.20 -18.84
CA THR A 134 -0.41 6.16 -17.77
C THR A 134 0.14 6.60 -16.41
N GLY A 135 1.48 6.64 -16.24
CA GLY A 135 2.15 7.07 -15.01
C GLY A 135 3.15 6.07 -14.47
N TYR A 136 3.38 6.13 -13.15
CA TYR A 136 4.30 5.23 -12.45
C TYR A 136 3.59 3.94 -12.01
N HIS A 137 4.22 2.79 -12.30
CA HIS A 137 3.79 1.44 -11.91
C HIS A 137 4.88 0.78 -11.08
N LEU A 138 4.51 0.22 -9.93
CA LEU A 138 5.44 -0.44 -9.02
C LEU A 138 5.96 -1.74 -9.63
N ILE A 139 7.28 -1.91 -9.65
CA ILE A 139 7.92 -3.20 -9.96
C ILE A 139 8.01 -3.98 -8.66
N TRP A 140 7.12 -4.95 -8.48
CA TRP A 140 7.04 -5.69 -7.24
C TRP A 140 8.10 -6.79 -7.14
N GLN A 141 8.70 -6.91 -5.96
CA GLN A 141 9.62 -7.96 -5.54
C GLN A 141 9.36 -8.29 -4.06
N ASP A 142 9.72 -9.50 -3.61
CA ASP A 142 9.53 -9.93 -2.22
C ASP A 142 10.20 -8.97 -1.21
N GLN A 143 11.30 -8.35 -1.59
CA GLN A 143 12.03 -7.35 -0.81
C GLN A 143 11.18 -6.14 -0.43
N LEU A 144 10.07 -5.87 -1.12
CA LEU A 144 9.12 -4.82 -0.73
C LEU A 144 8.38 -5.14 0.57
N ILE A 145 8.26 -6.42 0.94
CA ILE A 145 7.68 -6.86 2.21
C ILE A 145 8.74 -6.74 3.32
N PHE A 146 9.89 -7.38 3.14
CA PHE A 146 11.07 -7.27 4.02
C PHE A 146 12.35 -7.27 3.17
N PRO A 147 13.36 -6.43 3.47
CA PRO A 147 14.53 -6.21 2.61
C PRO A 147 15.30 -7.47 2.22
N GLU A 148 15.32 -8.47 3.09
CA GLU A 148 16.06 -9.73 2.89
C GLU A 148 15.18 -10.89 2.42
N LEU A 149 13.87 -10.65 2.21
CA LEU A 149 12.92 -11.71 1.86
C LEU A 149 13.14 -12.17 0.42
N SER A 150 13.26 -13.48 0.21
CA SER A 150 13.29 -14.11 -1.11
C SER A 150 11.99 -14.84 -1.43
N ALA A 151 11.80 -15.22 -2.70
CA ALA A 151 10.57 -15.89 -3.16
C ALA A 151 10.29 -17.24 -2.46
N THR A 152 11.34 -17.90 -1.96
CA THR A 152 11.23 -19.21 -1.28
C THR A 152 11.10 -19.11 0.24
N ASP A 153 11.33 -17.93 0.81
CA ASP A 153 11.32 -17.72 2.25
C ASP A 153 9.91 -17.67 2.81
N LYS A 154 9.79 -18.07 4.07
CA LYS A 154 8.56 -18.02 4.86
C LYS A 154 8.77 -17.12 6.06
N VAL A 155 7.83 -16.21 6.28
CA VAL A 155 7.80 -15.37 7.48
C VAL A 155 7.02 -16.12 8.55
N GLN A 156 7.59 -16.26 9.74
CA GLN A 156 6.96 -16.91 10.89
C GLN A 156 7.19 -16.09 12.15
N VAL A 157 6.15 -15.96 12.97
CA VAL A 157 6.25 -15.41 14.31
C VAL A 157 6.30 -16.57 15.29
N THR A 158 7.34 -16.63 16.12
CA THR A 158 7.47 -17.64 17.18
C THR A 158 7.33 -16.96 18.52
N SER A 159 6.44 -17.45 19.37
CA SER A 159 6.29 -17.01 20.76
C SER A 159 6.95 -18.03 21.68
N GLU A 160 7.89 -17.57 22.50
CA GLU A 160 8.45 -18.37 23.59
C GLU A 160 7.83 -17.91 24.91
N GLU A 161 7.26 -18.85 25.65
CA GLU A 161 6.77 -18.56 27.01
C GLU A 161 7.96 -18.21 27.90
N ALA A 162 7.88 -17.08 28.58
CA ALA A 162 8.87 -16.69 29.58
C ALA A 162 8.88 -17.72 30.72
N LYS A 163 10.05 -18.27 31.07
CA LYS A 163 10.19 -19.09 32.26
C LYS A 163 9.85 -18.23 33.49
N ARG A 164 8.90 -18.70 34.29
CA ARG A 164 8.61 -18.04 35.56
C ARG A 164 9.90 -18.02 36.40
N GLY A 165 10.24 -16.83 36.89
CA GLY A 165 11.31 -16.71 37.87
C GLY A 165 10.91 -17.38 39.18
N ASP A 166 11.88 -18.02 39.84
CA ASP A 166 11.67 -18.60 41.15
C ASP A 166 11.40 -17.49 42.19
N ILE A 167 10.41 -17.70 43.03
CA ILE A 167 10.18 -16.83 44.18
C ILE A 167 11.06 -17.37 45.29
N LEU A 168 12.07 -16.60 45.68
CA LEU A 168 13.03 -16.98 46.72
C LEU A 168 12.72 -16.25 48.05
N ASP A 169 12.97 -16.89 49.17
CA ASP A 169 12.97 -16.23 50.46
C ASP A 169 14.25 -15.36 50.63
N ARG A 170 14.35 -14.62 51.75
CA ARG A 170 15.51 -13.76 52.04
C ARG A 170 16.84 -14.52 52.20
N ASN A 171 16.80 -15.85 52.30
CA ASN A 171 17.96 -16.71 52.40
C ASN A 171 18.23 -17.48 51.08
N GLY A 172 17.53 -17.15 50.01
CA GLY A 172 17.69 -17.76 48.69
C GLY A 172 16.99 -19.11 48.53
N ARG A 173 16.05 -19.48 49.43
CA ARG A 173 15.30 -20.74 49.33
C ARG A 173 14.07 -20.51 48.44
N GLN A 174 13.82 -21.42 47.53
CA GLN A 174 12.68 -21.41 46.62
C GLN A 174 11.36 -21.55 47.41
N LEU A 175 10.41 -20.65 47.20
CA LEU A 175 9.11 -20.65 47.87
C LEU A 175 8.01 -21.16 46.94
N ALA A 176 8.17 -21.06 45.59
CA ALA A 176 7.27 -21.58 44.58
C ALA A 176 8.03 -21.79 43.25
#